data_959e9226498a7c8b7f63f2140195730b
#
_entry.id   959e9226498a7c8b7f63f2140195730b
#
_cell.length_a   1.000
_cell.length_b   1.000
_cell.length_c   1.000
_cell.angle_alpha   90.00
_cell.angle_beta   90.00
_cell.angle_gamma   90.00
#
_symmetry.space_group_name_H-M   'P 1'
#
loop_
_entity.id
_entity.type
_entity.pdbx_description
1 polymer ?
#
loop_
_entity_poly.entity_id
_entity_poly.type
_entity_poly.pdbx_seq_one_letter_code
_entity_poly.pdbx_strand_id
1 'polypeptide(L)'
;MVKSCIFDNAGMLKRHPDIPHYGEDVVCFESVYGDRNYPEGEAYFNRELYLIFILEGRSEILLNGEHIVMEAGTLLVHGANFLTDHLFSSEDIHFITLSISETMFTNDSYLTQITAMVLATMRQNRQYTILLTADESDVVRGQLEFLMQLLRSDHKFLFRRVQAVCNALFLDIADFLSRKTPIRKHVSPKDHVLQEFYALVTRHFREEHFVSFYARELAISEQYLSRIVKSGTGKTVNAIISELLLMEARMLLGNRKLTVNDVSAKLNFSDTSAFCKFFRRCSGE
;
A
#
# COMPACT_ATOMS: atom_id res chain seq x y z
N MET A 1 18.27 5.02 -11.18
CA MET A 1 17.38 3.84 -11.06
C MET A 1 16.68 3.96 -9.73
N VAL A 2 15.36 4.01 -9.73
CA VAL A 2 14.57 4.05 -8.47
C VAL A 2 14.77 2.68 -7.82
N LYS A 3 15.30 2.66 -6.59
CA LYS A 3 15.34 1.44 -5.79
C LYS A 3 13.92 1.16 -5.34
N SER A 4 13.38 0.03 -5.71
CA SER A 4 12.06 -0.41 -5.26
C SER A 4 12.19 -1.49 -4.19
N CYS A 5 11.37 -1.40 -3.14
CA CYS A 5 11.35 -2.38 -2.05
C CYS A 5 9.90 -2.78 -1.72
N ILE A 6 9.73 -3.96 -1.12
CA ILE A 6 8.47 -4.33 -0.49
C ILE A 6 8.44 -3.70 0.89
N PHE A 7 7.32 -3.07 1.20
CA PHE A 7 7.06 -2.46 2.49
C PHE A 7 5.99 -3.31 3.19
N ASP A 8 6.43 -4.12 4.13
CA ASP A 8 5.59 -4.97 4.97
C ASP A 8 5.96 -4.79 6.45
N ASN A 9 5.06 -5.19 7.35
CA ASN A 9 5.27 -5.05 8.78
C ASN A 9 6.52 -5.80 9.25
N ALA A 10 6.77 -7.01 8.73
CA ALA A 10 7.95 -7.80 9.08
C ALA A 10 9.26 -7.08 8.70
N GLY A 11 9.33 -6.53 7.50
CA GLY A 11 10.47 -5.75 7.03
C GLY A 11 10.65 -4.44 7.80
N MET A 12 9.54 -3.80 8.19
CA MET A 12 9.55 -2.59 8.99
C MET A 12 10.10 -2.87 10.40
N LEU A 13 9.58 -3.88 11.09
CA LEU A 13 10.02 -4.28 12.43
C LEU A 13 11.48 -4.76 12.46
N LYS A 14 11.95 -5.38 11.39
CA LYS A 14 13.37 -5.76 11.27
C LYS A 14 14.31 -4.55 11.23
N ARG A 15 13.87 -3.44 10.61
CA ARG A 15 14.64 -2.19 10.53
C ARG A 15 14.47 -1.33 11.79
N HIS A 16 13.30 -1.36 12.39
CA HIS A 16 12.89 -0.52 13.52
C HIS A 16 12.16 -1.35 14.57
N PRO A 17 12.86 -2.18 15.37
CA PRO A 17 12.25 -3.09 16.35
C PRO A 17 11.53 -2.39 17.50
N ASP A 18 11.81 -1.12 17.74
CA ASP A 18 11.27 -0.35 18.88
C ASP A 18 9.95 0.36 18.57
N ILE A 19 9.47 0.31 17.32
CA ILE A 19 8.16 0.91 17.00
C ILE A 19 7.01 0.11 17.63
N PRO A 20 5.92 0.79 18.07
CA PRO A 20 4.78 0.11 18.68
C PRO A 20 4.13 -0.88 17.72
N HIS A 21 3.97 -2.13 18.15
CA HIS A 21 3.44 -3.19 17.30
C HIS A 21 2.73 -4.29 18.08
N TYR A 22 1.88 -5.05 17.40
CA TYR A 22 1.33 -6.32 17.87
C TYR A 22 1.74 -7.42 16.87
N GLY A 23 2.81 -8.14 17.19
CA GLY A 23 3.43 -9.08 16.27
C GLY A 23 3.78 -8.41 14.93
N GLU A 24 3.51 -9.10 13.85
CA GLU A 24 3.57 -8.55 12.49
C GLU A 24 2.18 -8.07 12.00
N ASP A 25 1.16 -8.12 12.85
CA ASP A 25 -0.22 -7.86 12.45
C ASP A 25 -0.60 -6.38 12.46
N VAL A 26 -0.09 -5.62 13.43
CA VAL A 26 -0.39 -4.19 13.57
C VAL A 26 0.87 -3.43 13.96
N VAL A 27 1.16 -2.38 13.22
CA VAL A 27 2.25 -1.44 13.49
C VAL A 27 1.68 -0.03 13.45
N CYS A 28 1.96 0.78 14.48
CA CYS A 28 1.51 2.17 14.55
C CYS A 28 2.62 3.05 15.13
N PHE A 29 3.04 4.10 14.39
CA PHE A 29 4.14 4.95 14.78
C PHE A 29 4.04 6.35 14.18
N GLU A 30 4.71 7.30 14.82
CA GLU A 30 4.93 8.65 14.32
C GLU A 30 6.24 8.73 13.53
N SER A 31 6.28 9.61 12.53
CA SER A 31 7.48 9.94 11.77
C SER A 31 7.55 11.43 11.47
N VAL A 32 8.78 11.94 11.44
CA VAL A 32 9.12 13.31 11.06
C VAL A 32 10.14 13.33 9.91
N TYR A 33 10.39 14.51 9.33
CA TYR A 33 11.39 14.67 8.28
C TYR A 33 12.75 14.09 8.68
N GLY A 34 13.37 13.37 7.75
CA GLY A 34 14.67 12.72 7.99
C GLY A 34 14.62 11.42 8.78
N ASP A 35 13.45 10.99 9.26
CA ASP A 35 13.29 9.64 9.79
C ASP A 35 13.53 8.61 8.68
N ARG A 36 14.43 7.65 8.95
CA ARG A 36 14.82 6.59 7.99
C ARG A 36 13.69 5.60 7.65
N ASN A 37 12.50 5.83 8.18
CA ASN A 37 11.33 4.97 8.00
C ASN A 37 10.72 5.08 6.59
N TYR A 38 11.04 6.18 5.86
CA TYR A 38 10.62 6.38 4.49
C TYR A 38 11.84 6.67 3.62
N PRO A 39 12.21 5.77 2.72
CA PRO A 39 13.27 6.01 1.75
C PRO A 39 12.77 7.04 0.71
N GLU A 40 13.30 8.25 0.75
CA GLU A 40 13.05 9.26 -0.27
C GLU A 40 13.52 8.77 -1.64
N GLY A 41 12.68 8.94 -2.66
CA GLY A 41 12.98 8.57 -4.03
C GLY A 41 12.97 7.06 -4.33
N GLU A 42 12.40 6.24 -3.43
CA GLU A 42 12.18 4.82 -3.64
C GLU A 42 10.70 4.51 -3.86
N ALA A 43 10.41 3.58 -4.76
CA ALA A 43 9.09 2.99 -4.92
C ALA A 43 8.92 1.81 -3.97
N TYR A 44 7.79 1.72 -3.29
CA TYR A 44 7.47 0.57 -2.45
C TYR A 44 6.13 -0.04 -2.79
N PHE A 45 6.11 -1.34 -2.67
CA PHE A 45 4.91 -2.14 -2.83
C PHE A 45 4.38 -2.52 -1.46
N ASN A 46 3.22 -1.98 -1.11
CA ASN A 46 2.58 -2.18 0.18
C ASN A 46 1.81 -3.50 0.19
N ARG A 47 2.05 -4.34 1.20
CA ARG A 47 1.36 -5.63 1.38
C ARG A 47 0.20 -5.59 2.36
N GLU A 48 0.17 -4.58 3.21
CA GLU A 48 -0.82 -4.38 4.24
C GLU A 48 -1.80 -3.27 3.87
N LEU A 49 -2.81 -3.11 4.70
CA LEU A 49 -3.62 -1.91 4.72
C LEU A 49 -2.84 -0.81 5.43
N TYR A 50 -2.75 0.35 4.78
CA TYR A 50 -2.10 1.55 5.30
C TYR A 50 -3.09 2.67 5.53
N LEU A 51 -2.87 3.35 6.65
CA LEU A 51 -3.47 4.61 6.99
C LEU A 51 -2.32 5.57 7.35
N ILE A 52 -2.26 6.74 6.72
CA ILE A 52 -1.29 7.79 7.01
C ILE A 52 -2.05 9.07 7.32
N PHE A 53 -1.84 9.62 8.51
CA PHE A 53 -2.46 10.86 8.96
C PHE A 53 -1.40 11.95 9.06
N ILE A 54 -1.52 13.00 8.24
CA ILE A 54 -0.60 14.14 8.23
C ILE A 54 -0.99 15.09 9.36
N LEU A 55 -0.08 15.30 10.31
CA LEU A 55 -0.24 16.21 11.43
C LEU A 55 0.24 17.62 11.06
N GLU A 56 1.40 17.72 10.40
CA GLU A 56 2.03 18.96 9.97
C GLU A 56 2.73 18.77 8.64
N GLY A 57 2.98 19.85 7.92
CA GLY A 57 3.71 19.83 6.67
C GLY A 57 2.93 19.30 5.47
N ARG A 58 3.67 18.92 4.43
CA ARG A 58 3.15 18.47 3.14
C ARG A 58 3.95 17.30 2.58
N SER A 59 3.26 16.32 1.98
CA SER A 59 3.87 15.21 1.26
C SER A 59 3.18 14.95 -0.07
N GLU A 60 3.94 14.50 -1.07
CA GLU A 60 3.45 14.12 -2.39
C GLU A 60 3.93 12.72 -2.75
N ILE A 61 3.01 11.91 -3.24
CA ILE A 61 3.28 10.52 -3.66
C ILE A 61 2.61 10.22 -5.00
N LEU A 62 3.09 9.18 -5.69
CA LEU A 62 2.30 8.48 -6.71
C LEU A 62 1.76 7.21 -6.08
N LEU A 63 0.45 7.07 -6.01
CA LEU A 63 -0.24 5.88 -5.54
C LEU A 63 -0.86 5.15 -6.74
N ASN A 64 -0.29 4.00 -7.13
CA ASN A 64 -0.62 3.32 -8.39
C ASN A 64 -0.60 4.26 -9.61
N GLY A 65 0.40 5.19 -9.65
CA GLY A 65 0.56 6.18 -10.71
C GLY A 65 -0.37 7.40 -10.61
N GLU A 66 -1.26 7.48 -9.62
CA GLU A 66 -2.07 8.66 -9.35
C GLU A 66 -1.33 9.62 -8.39
N HIS A 67 -1.19 10.89 -8.80
CA HIS A 67 -0.53 11.90 -7.98
C HIS A 67 -1.43 12.32 -6.81
N ILE A 68 -0.96 12.10 -5.60
CA ILE A 68 -1.65 12.43 -4.35
C ILE A 68 -0.83 13.49 -3.61
N VAL A 69 -1.49 14.57 -3.27
CA VAL A 69 -0.95 15.63 -2.40
C VAL A 69 -1.63 15.52 -1.05
N MET A 70 -0.85 15.53 0.02
CA MET A 70 -1.30 15.44 1.41
C MET A 70 -0.73 16.61 2.18
N GLU A 71 -1.60 17.33 2.88
CA GLU A 71 -1.28 18.43 3.78
C GLU A 71 -1.80 18.14 5.19
N ALA A 72 -1.47 18.97 6.17
CA ALA A 72 -1.96 18.82 7.54
C ALA A 72 -3.49 18.60 7.57
N GLY A 73 -3.95 17.64 8.36
CA GLY A 73 -5.35 17.19 8.43
C GLY A 73 -5.75 16.19 7.34
N THR A 74 -4.85 15.81 6.43
CA THR A 74 -5.15 14.78 5.42
C THR A 74 -4.95 13.38 6.00
N LEU A 75 -5.96 12.53 5.83
CA LEU A 75 -5.92 11.10 6.10
C LEU A 75 -5.87 10.34 4.77
N LEU A 76 -4.79 9.63 4.50
CA LEU A 76 -4.65 8.68 3.39
C LEU A 76 -5.03 7.29 3.88
N VAL A 77 -5.85 6.56 3.12
CA VAL A 77 -6.17 5.15 3.39
C VAL A 77 -6.10 4.36 2.09
N HIS A 78 -5.34 3.28 2.09
CA HIS A 78 -5.33 2.33 0.99
C HIS A 78 -5.14 0.90 1.47
N GLY A 79 -5.65 -0.06 0.71
CA GLY A 79 -5.48 -1.49 0.99
C GLY A 79 -4.12 -2.03 0.61
N ALA A 80 -3.96 -3.33 0.76
CA ALA A 80 -2.80 -4.05 0.28
C ALA A 80 -2.64 -3.96 -1.25
N ASN A 81 -1.43 -4.23 -1.71
CA ASN A 81 -1.07 -4.32 -3.12
C ASN A 81 -1.12 -2.97 -3.88
N PHE A 82 -0.76 -1.90 -3.20
CA PHE A 82 -0.54 -0.59 -3.84
C PHE A 82 0.95 -0.34 -4.06
N LEU A 83 1.27 0.19 -5.24
CA LEU A 83 2.60 0.73 -5.54
C LEU A 83 2.61 2.21 -5.16
N THR A 84 3.52 2.57 -4.27
CA THR A 84 3.70 3.95 -3.79
C THR A 84 5.09 4.44 -4.19
N ASP A 85 5.17 5.53 -4.95
CA ASP A 85 6.41 6.24 -5.24
C ASP A 85 6.38 7.55 -4.41
N HIS A 86 7.34 7.75 -3.53
CA HIS A 86 7.49 8.99 -2.78
C HIS A 86 8.16 10.06 -3.66
N LEU A 87 7.53 11.22 -3.80
CA LEU A 87 7.99 12.31 -4.65
C LEU A 87 8.61 13.46 -3.85
N PHE A 88 7.95 13.83 -2.74
CA PHE A 88 8.34 15.01 -1.96
C PHE A 88 7.79 14.94 -0.54
N SER A 89 8.57 15.45 0.42
CA SER A 89 8.11 15.84 1.77
C SER A 89 8.74 17.16 2.18
N SER A 90 7.96 18.03 2.82
CA SER A 90 8.45 19.26 3.41
C SER A 90 9.29 18.98 4.67
N GLU A 91 10.19 19.91 5.04
CA GLU A 91 11.07 19.75 6.21
C GLU A 91 10.32 19.71 7.55
N ASP A 92 9.10 20.24 7.58
CA ASP A 92 8.21 20.23 8.74
C ASP A 92 7.22 19.06 8.72
N ILE A 93 7.39 18.07 7.83
CA ILE A 93 6.48 16.93 7.76
C ILE A 93 6.44 16.15 9.07
N HIS A 94 5.24 15.96 9.58
CA HIS A 94 4.96 15.13 10.75
C HIS A 94 3.68 14.33 10.48
N PHE A 95 3.73 13.02 10.66
CA PHE A 95 2.59 12.14 10.36
C PHE A 95 2.59 10.88 11.23
N ILE A 96 1.41 10.27 11.35
CA ILE A 96 1.23 8.97 12.00
C ILE A 96 0.91 7.94 10.92
N THR A 97 1.60 6.80 10.96
CA THR A 97 1.32 5.64 10.12
C THR A 97 0.71 4.52 10.96
N LEU A 98 -0.38 3.94 10.46
CA LEU A 98 -0.95 2.68 10.91
C LEU A 98 -0.91 1.68 9.76
N SER A 99 -0.28 0.54 9.99
CA SER A 99 -0.24 -0.59 9.07
C SER A 99 -0.90 -1.81 9.69
N ILE A 100 -1.81 -2.46 8.98
CA ILE A 100 -2.59 -3.61 9.46
C ILE A 100 -2.50 -4.74 8.45
N SER A 101 -2.04 -5.92 8.89
CA SER A 101 -1.96 -7.12 8.06
C SER A 101 -3.35 -7.72 7.76
N GLU A 102 -3.43 -8.51 6.70
CA GLU A 102 -4.68 -9.21 6.33
C GLU A 102 -5.15 -10.18 7.43
N THR A 103 -4.22 -10.77 8.18
CA THR A 103 -4.53 -11.72 9.26
C THR A 103 -5.34 -11.08 10.38
N MET A 104 -5.13 -9.79 10.65
CA MET A 104 -5.91 -9.04 11.64
C MET A 104 -7.39 -8.97 11.27
N PHE A 105 -7.71 -8.89 9.96
CA PHE A 105 -9.08 -8.83 9.47
C PHE A 105 -9.76 -10.20 9.47
N THR A 106 -9.07 -11.28 9.12
CA THR A 106 -9.65 -12.62 9.02
C THR A 106 -10.23 -13.15 10.33
N ASN A 107 -9.77 -12.61 11.45
CA ASN A 107 -10.22 -12.98 12.79
C ASN A 107 -11.35 -12.11 13.35
N ASP A 108 -11.81 -11.10 12.59
CA ASP A 108 -12.89 -10.20 12.99
C ASP A 108 -13.78 -9.88 11.77
N SER A 109 -14.93 -10.54 11.71
CA SER A 109 -15.87 -10.36 10.58
C SER A 109 -16.40 -8.93 10.46
N TYR A 110 -16.52 -8.20 11.57
CA TYR A 110 -17.02 -6.83 11.57
C TYR A 110 -15.95 -5.86 11.02
N LEU A 111 -14.72 -5.96 11.54
CA LEU A 111 -13.58 -5.18 11.03
C LEU A 111 -13.36 -5.43 9.54
N THR A 112 -13.47 -6.70 9.11
CA THR A 112 -13.39 -7.07 7.69
C THR A 112 -14.44 -6.34 6.85
N GLN A 113 -15.69 -6.34 7.29
CA GLN A 113 -16.80 -5.73 6.55
C GLN A 113 -16.67 -4.21 6.46
N ILE A 114 -16.41 -3.52 7.58
CA ILE A 114 -16.29 -2.07 7.60
C ILE A 114 -15.09 -1.58 6.77
N THR A 115 -13.96 -2.25 6.88
CA THR A 115 -12.75 -1.93 6.10
C THR A 115 -12.97 -2.17 4.61
N ALA A 116 -13.59 -3.29 4.24
CA ALA A 116 -13.93 -3.58 2.84
C ALA A 116 -14.86 -2.51 2.25
N MET A 117 -15.84 -2.03 3.03
CA MET A 117 -16.74 -0.95 2.62
C MET A 117 -15.98 0.36 2.42
N VAL A 118 -15.11 0.75 3.35
CA VAL A 118 -14.27 1.96 3.24
C VAL A 118 -13.42 1.90 1.98
N LEU A 119 -12.65 0.81 1.80
CA LEU A 119 -11.77 0.65 0.65
C LEU A 119 -12.53 0.59 -0.68
N ALA A 120 -13.71 -0.05 -0.72
CA ALA A 120 -14.55 -0.08 -1.91
C ALA A 120 -15.06 1.32 -2.26
N THR A 121 -15.52 2.11 -1.26
CA THR A 121 -15.98 3.48 -1.45
C THR A 121 -14.86 4.38 -1.98
N MET A 122 -13.67 4.30 -1.38
CA MET A 122 -12.49 5.05 -1.84
C MET A 122 -12.09 4.68 -3.26
N ARG A 123 -12.06 3.39 -3.58
CA ARG A 123 -11.77 2.90 -4.93
C ARG A 123 -12.77 3.40 -5.96
N GLN A 124 -14.08 3.28 -5.68
CA GLN A 124 -15.14 3.73 -6.58
C GLN A 124 -15.04 5.23 -6.87
N ASN A 125 -14.70 6.03 -5.86
CA ASN A 125 -14.57 7.48 -6.00
C ASN A 125 -13.17 7.92 -6.45
N ARG A 126 -12.19 7.01 -6.58
CA ARG A 126 -10.78 7.32 -6.79
C ARG A 126 -10.25 8.36 -5.81
N GLN A 127 -10.67 8.25 -4.59
CA GLN A 127 -10.33 9.19 -3.54
C GLN A 127 -9.74 8.41 -2.37
N TYR A 128 -8.42 8.36 -2.31
CA TYR A 128 -7.68 7.67 -1.26
C TYR A 128 -7.38 8.56 -0.06
N THR A 129 -7.72 9.84 -0.16
CA THR A 129 -7.51 10.83 0.90
C THR A 129 -8.82 11.45 1.38
N ILE A 130 -8.86 11.79 2.66
CA ILE A 130 -9.95 12.53 3.30
C ILE A 130 -9.30 13.73 3.98
N LEU A 131 -9.74 14.96 3.63
CA LEU A 131 -9.39 16.14 4.39
C LEU A 131 -10.32 16.22 5.60
N LEU A 132 -9.77 16.11 6.79
CA LEU A 132 -10.48 16.13 8.06
C LEU A 132 -10.70 17.58 8.53
N THR A 133 -11.81 17.84 9.25
CA THR A 133 -11.97 19.05 10.05
C THR A 133 -11.08 18.98 11.30
N ALA A 134 -10.96 20.08 12.04
CA ALA A 134 -10.20 20.09 13.30
C ALA A 134 -10.71 19.03 14.29
N ASP A 135 -12.03 18.99 14.51
CA ASP A 135 -12.66 18.04 15.43
C ASP A 135 -12.46 16.58 14.99
N GLU A 136 -12.59 16.29 13.68
CA GLU A 136 -12.34 14.96 13.11
C GLU A 136 -10.85 14.57 13.23
N SER A 137 -9.96 15.53 13.03
CA SER A 137 -8.50 15.35 13.21
C SER A 137 -8.16 15.00 14.65
N ASP A 138 -8.77 15.66 15.62
CA ASP A 138 -8.56 15.37 17.04
C ASP A 138 -9.05 13.96 17.40
N VAL A 139 -10.19 13.51 16.86
CA VAL A 139 -10.71 12.16 17.05
C VAL A 139 -9.74 11.13 16.49
N VAL A 140 -9.29 11.27 15.23
CA VAL A 140 -8.37 10.33 14.59
C VAL A 140 -7.03 10.31 15.31
N ARG A 141 -6.47 11.48 15.65
CA ARG A 141 -5.22 11.59 16.41
C ARG A 141 -5.31 10.86 17.72
N GLY A 142 -6.35 11.15 18.53
CA GLY A 142 -6.54 10.51 19.84
C GLY A 142 -6.63 8.99 19.76
N GLN A 143 -7.29 8.45 18.74
CA GLN A 143 -7.38 7.00 18.53
C GLN A 143 -6.03 6.38 18.15
N LEU A 144 -5.26 7.04 17.26
CA LEU A 144 -3.94 6.55 16.84
C LEU A 144 -2.92 6.64 17.99
N GLU A 145 -2.90 7.73 18.74
CA GLU A 145 -2.06 7.89 19.95
C GLU A 145 -2.41 6.84 21.01
N PHE A 146 -3.70 6.62 21.26
CA PHE A 146 -4.15 5.58 22.17
C PHE A 146 -3.74 4.18 21.69
N LEU A 147 -3.83 3.91 20.36
CA LEU A 147 -3.37 2.65 19.79
C LEU A 147 -1.87 2.46 20.02
N MET A 148 -1.04 3.48 19.79
CA MET A 148 0.41 3.42 20.04
C MET A 148 0.73 3.13 21.52
N GLN A 149 0.01 3.77 22.44
CA GLN A 149 0.15 3.48 23.89
C GLN A 149 -0.24 2.04 24.21
N LEU A 150 -1.36 1.57 23.64
CA LEU A 150 -1.86 0.22 23.82
C LEU A 150 -0.86 -0.83 23.32
N LEU A 151 -0.28 -0.61 22.13
CA LEU A 151 0.71 -1.51 21.52
C LEU A 151 2.01 -1.64 22.34
N ARG A 152 2.32 -0.66 23.21
CA ARG A 152 3.45 -0.71 24.16
C ARG A 152 3.11 -1.39 25.47
N SER A 153 1.86 -1.79 25.67
CA SER A 153 1.40 -2.38 26.94
C SER A 153 1.48 -3.91 26.90
N ASP A 154 1.58 -4.52 28.08
CA ASP A 154 1.50 -5.98 28.29
C ASP A 154 0.08 -6.45 28.68
N HIS A 155 -0.94 -5.73 28.18
CA HIS A 155 -2.32 -5.98 28.59
C HIS A 155 -2.81 -7.37 28.21
N LYS A 156 -3.39 -8.11 29.16
CA LYS A 156 -3.86 -9.50 28.98
C LYS A 156 -4.78 -9.70 27.77
N PHE A 157 -5.59 -8.70 27.41
CA PHE A 157 -6.51 -8.73 26.27
C PHE A 157 -6.06 -7.81 25.14
N LEU A 158 -4.75 -7.64 24.95
CA LEU A 158 -4.17 -6.71 24.00
C LEU A 158 -4.79 -6.85 22.59
N PHE A 159 -4.82 -8.07 22.04
CA PHE A 159 -5.38 -8.34 20.72
C PHE A 159 -6.81 -7.80 20.56
N ARG A 160 -7.70 -8.12 21.51
CA ARG A 160 -9.10 -7.66 21.45
C ARG A 160 -9.24 -6.15 21.61
N ARG A 161 -8.39 -5.53 22.39
CA ARG A 161 -8.39 -4.06 22.54
C ARG A 161 -7.90 -3.38 21.25
N VAL A 162 -6.85 -3.91 20.64
CA VAL A 162 -6.35 -3.42 19.34
C VAL A 162 -7.46 -3.54 18.28
N GLN A 163 -8.14 -4.68 18.18
CA GLN A 163 -9.30 -4.85 17.30
C GLN A 163 -10.39 -3.81 17.56
N ALA A 164 -10.72 -3.56 18.82
CA ALA A 164 -11.78 -2.60 19.20
C ALA A 164 -11.40 -1.17 18.78
N VAL A 165 -10.15 -0.75 18.96
CA VAL A 165 -9.67 0.57 18.50
C VAL A 165 -9.69 0.67 16.98
N CYS A 166 -9.21 -0.35 16.27
CA CYS A 166 -9.27 -0.38 14.82
C CYS A 166 -10.73 -0.33 14.30
N ASN A 167 -11.65 -1.06 14.95
CA ASN A 167 -13.08 -1.00 14.61
C ASN A 167 -13.64 0.41 14.77
N ALA A 168 -13.36 1.08 15.89
CA ALA A 168 -13.80 2.46 16.13
C ALA A 168 -13.26 3.41 15.08
N LEU A 169 -11.95 3.33 14.80
CA LEU A 169 -11.29 4.16 13.79
C LEU A 169 -11.91 4.00 12.39
N PHE A 170 -12.13 2.75 11.94
CA PHE A 170 -12.73 2.51 10.63
C PHE A 170 -14.21 2.90 10.55
N LEU A 171 -14.95 2.87 11.66
CA LEU A 171 -16.31 3.41 11.73
C LEU A 171 -16.32 4.92 11.54
N ASP A 172 -15.42 5.64 12.21
CA ASP A 172 -15.30 7.10 12.04
C ASP A 172 -14.88 7.45 10.61
N ILE A 173 -13.91 6.73 10.04
CA ILE A 173 -13.51 6.90 8.63
C ILE A 173 -14.70 6.69 7.68
N ALA A 174 -15.51 5.65 7.91
CA ALA A 174 -16.69 5.38 7.11
C ALA A 174 -17.72 6.52 7.19
N ASP A 175 -17.95 7.07 8.39
CA ASP A 175 -18.82 8.21 8.59
C ASP A 175 -18.28 9.48 7.90
N PHE A 176 -16.99 9.80 8.05
CA PHE A 176 -16.35 10.93 7.36
C PHE A 176 -16.45 10.81 5.83
N LEU A 177 -16.21 9.63 5.29
CA LEU A 177 -16.38 9.36 3.86
C LEU A 177 -17.83 9.59 3.42
N SER A 178 -18.78 9.09 4.20
CA SER A 178 -20.22 9.22 3.85
C SER A 178 -20.68 10.67 3.76
N ARG A 179 -20.10 11.55 4.58
CA ARG A 179 -20.43 12.99 4.59
C ARG A 179 -19.70 13.80 3.51
N LYS A 180 -18.46 13.41 3.18
CA LYS A 180 -17.56 14.24 2.35
C LYS A 180 -17.44 13.79 0.92
N THR A 181 -17.79 12.54 0.63
CA THR A 181 -17.60 11.98 -0.71
C THR A 181 -18.94 11.90 -1.43
N PRO A 182 -19.26 12.85 -2.33
CA PRO A 182 -20.39 12.68 -3.22
C PRO A 182 -20.11 11.45 -4.09
N ILE A 183 -21.06 10.52 -4.16
CA ILE A 183 -20.96 9.35 -5.05
C ILE A 183 -20.71 9.87 -6.46
N ARG A 184 -19.46 9.76 -6.95
CA ARG A 184 -19.14 10.10 -8.34
C ARG A 184 -19.86 9.13 -9.26
N LYS A 185 -20.90 9.60 -9.94
CA LYS A 185 -21.71 8.82 -10.88
C LYS A 185 -20.95 8.37 -12.15
N HIS A 186 -19.76 8.93 -12.44
CA HIS A 186 -18.98 8.62 -13.63
C HIS A 186 -17.48 8.58 -13.34
N VAL A 187 -16.93 7.37 -13.21
CA VAL A 187 -15.50 7.11 -13.39
C VAL A 187 -15.26 7.08 -14.90
N SER A 188 -14.24 7.80 -15.39
CA SER A 188 -13.87 7.72 -16.82
C SER A 188 -13.57 6.24 -17.18
N PRO A 189 -14.03 5.73 -18.33
CA PRO A 189 -13.71 4.36 -18.75
C PRO A 189 -12.22 4.04 -18.76
N LYS A 190 -11.35 5.04 -19.04
CA LYS A 190 -9.90 4.89 -19.00
C LYS A 190 -9.39 4.68 -17.59
N ASP A 191 -9.92 5.43 -16.66
CA ASP A 191 -9.53 5.38 -15.24
C ASP A 191 -9.97 4.05 -14.62
N HIS A 192 -11.13 3.57 -14.98
CA HIS A 192 -11.61 2.25 -14.57
C HIS A 192 -10.66 1.15 -15.05
N VAL A 193 -10.27 1.17 -16.33
CA VAL A 193 -9.32 0.19 -16.89
C VAL A 193 -7.98 0.25 -16.15
N LEU A 194 -7.48 1.43 -15.81
CA LEU A 194 -6.21 1.58 -15.06
C LEU A 194 -6.30 0.96 -13.66
N GLN A 195 -7.40 1.19 -12.95
CA GLN A 195 -7.64 0.61 -11.62
C GLN A 195 -7.73 -0.91 -11.68
N GLU A 196 -8.53 -1.44 -12.60
CA GLU A 196 -8.69 -2.89 -12.77
C GLU A 196 -7.36 -3.53 -13.17
N PHE A 197 -6.55 -2.84 -14.02
CA PHE A 197 -5.20 -3.31 -14.35
C PHE A 197 -4.33 -3.40 -13.10
N TYR A 198 -4.28 -2.37 -12.23
CA TYR A 198 -3.50 -2.44 -11.00
C TYR A 198 -3.99 -3.54 -10.06
N ALA A 199 -5.31 -3.72 -9.91
CA ALA A 199 -5.88 -4.80 -9.10
C ALA A 199 -5.49 -6.19 -9.62
N LEU A 200 -5.46 -6.36 -10.95
CA LEU A 200 -5.06 -7.63 -11.58
C LEU A 200 -3.55 -7.86 -11.49
N VAL A 201 -2.74 -6.85 -11.83
CA VAL A 201 -1.28 -7.03 -11.86
C VAL A 201 -0.73 -7.33 -10.46
N THR A 202 -1.23 -6.68 -9.42
CA THR A 202 -0.80 -6.93 -8.04
C THR A 202 -1.19 -8.33 -7.55
N ARG A 203 -2.30 -8.88 -8.05
CA ARG A 203 -2.75 -10.23 -7.71
C ARG A 203 -1.98 -11.32 -8.45
N HIS A 204 -1.64 -11.06 -9.72
CA HIS A 204 -1.18 -12.10 -10.65
C HIS A 204 0.25 -11.95 -11.15
N PHE A 205 0.99 -10.89 -10.80
CA PHE A 205 2.33 -10.65 -11.34
C PHE A 205 3.34 -11.79 -11.09
N ARG A 206 3.13 -12.60 -10.04
CA ARG A 206 4.01 -13.74 -9.74
C ARG A 206 3.87 -14.87 -10.73
N GLU A 207 2.66 -15.07 -11.24
CA GLU A 207 2.30 -16.15 -12.16
C GLU A 207 2.25 -15.70 -13.62
N GLU A 208 1.85 -14.43 -13.87
CA GLU A 208 1.51 -13.91 -15.18
C GLU A 208 2.38 -12.70 -15.55
N HIS A 209 3.31 -12.92 -16.49
CA HIS A 209 4.32 -11.91 -16.87
C HIS A 209 4.01 -11.18 -18.17
N PHE A 210 2.94 -11.57 -18.91
CA PHE A 210 2.64 -11.07 -20.24
C PHE A 210 1.44 -10.13 -20.25
N VAL A 211 1.55 -9.05 -21.05
CA VAL A 211 0.48 -8.05 -21.24
C VAL A 211 -0.82 -8.70 -21.69
N SER A 212 -0.72 -9.76 -22.52
CA SER A 212 -1.84 -10.49 -23.08
C SER A 212 -2.81 -11.07 -22.03
N PHE A 213 -2.28 -11.56 -20.91
CA PHE A 213 -3.12 -12.02 -19.80
C PHE A 213 -4.00 -10.89 -19.28
N TYR A 214 -3.42 -9.76 -18.90
CA TYR A 214 -4.14 -8.63 -18.32
C TYR A 214 -5.14 -8.01 -19.30
N ALA A 215 -4.77 -7.91 -20.57
CA ALA A 215 -5.67 -7.42 -21.62
C ALA A 215 -6.89 -8.34 -21.79
N ARG A 216 -6.68 -9.65 -21.77
CA ARG A 216 -7.76 -10.65 -21.85
C ARG A 216 -8.70 -10.57 -20.64
N GLU A 217 -8.15 -10.53 -19.41
CA GLU A 217 -8.95 -10.42 -18.18
C GLU A 217 -9.81 -9.14 -18.14
N LEU A 218 -9.29 -8.05 -18.73
CA LEU A 218 -10.00 -6.77 -18.83
C LEU A 218 -10.92 -6.69 -20.07
N ALA A 219 -10.98 -7.75 -20.89
CA ALA A 219 -11.75 -7.78 -22.14
C ALA A 219 -11.44 -6.63 -23.11
N ILE A 220 -10.15 -6.23 -23.22
CA ILE A 220 -9.65 -5.16 -24.09
C ILE A 220 -8.43 -5.63 -24.89
N SER A 221 -8.03 -4.86 -25.92
CA SER A 221 -6.79 -5.14 -26.66
C SER A 221 -5.54 -4.76 -25.87
N GLU A 222 -4.43 -5.48 -26.10
CA GLU A 222 -3.12 -5.17 -25.50
C GLU A 222 -2.65 -3.73 -25.84
N GLN A 223 -2.92 -3.27 -27.06
CA GLN A 223 -2.60 -1.92 -27.49
C GLN A 223 -3.38 -0.86 -26.72
N TYR A 224 -4.67 -1.12 -26.45
CA TYR A 224 -5.51 -0.21 -25.68
C TYR A 224 -5.06 -0.15 -24.22
N LEU A 225 -4.80 -1.32 -23.60
CA LEU A 225 -4.24 -1.40 -22.24
C LEU A 225 -2.91 -0.66 -22.13
N SER A 226 -1.97 -0.94 -23.05
CA SER A 226 -0.63 -0.31 -23.06
C SER A 226 -0.72 1.21 -23.19
N ARG A 227 -1.62 1.73 -24.03
CA ARG A 227 -1.84 3.16 -24.19
C ARG A 227 -2.41 3.80 -22.91
N ILE A 228 -3.41 3.18 -22.28
CA ILE A 228 -4.00 3.70 -21.04
C ILE A 228 -2.98 3.71 -19.91
N VAL A 229 -2.29 2.60 -19.67
CA VAL A 229 -1.28 2.50 -18.62
C VAL A 229 -0.17 3.52 -18.86
N LYS A 230 0.36 3.62 -20.08
CA LYS A 230 1.42 4.60 -20.41
C LYS A 230 0.96 6.05 -20.22
N SER A 231 -0.28 6.38 -20.61
CA SER A 231 -0.82 7.73 -20.46
C SER A 231 -1.12 8.12 -19.01
N GLY A 232 -1.54 7.14 -18.19
CA GLY A 232 -1.91 7.39 -16.80
C GLY A 232 -0.73 7.34 -15.82
N THR A 233 0.33 6.56 -16.12
CA THR A 233 1.43 6.30 -15.17
C THR A 233 2.82 6.73 -15.66
N GLY A 234 2.94 7.09 -16.93
CA GLY A 234 4.24 7.31 -17.57
C GLY A 234 5.04 6.03 -17.84
N LYS A 235 4.65 4.87 -17.26
CA LYS A 235 5.34 3.58 -17.37
C LYS A 235 4.63 2.65 -18.36
N THR A 236 5.37 1.69 -18.94
CA THR A 236 4.74 0.62 -19.75
C THR A 236 4.19 -0.48 -18.84
N VAL A 237 3.24 -1.28 -19.32
CA VAL A 237 2.72 -2.45 -18.61
C VAL A 237 3.86 -3.39 -18.19
N ASN A 238 4.76 -3.70 -19.13
CA ASN A 238 5.92 -4.57 -18.84
C ASN A 238 6.88 -3.96 -17.80
N ALA A 239 7.03 -2.64 -17.75
CA ALA A 239 7.85 -1.98 -16.73
C ALA A 239 7.23 -2.18 -15.33
N ILE A 240 5.92 -2.00 -15.19
CA ILE A 240 5.21 -2.21 -13.92
C ILE A 240 5.33 -3.66 -13.46
N ILE A 241 5.07 -4.63 -14.35
CA ILE A 241 5.21 -6.07 -14.02
C ILE A 241 6.65 -6.38 -13.61
N SER A 242 7.64 -5.86 -14.35
CA SER A 242 9.06 -6.10 -14.04
C SER A 242 9.50 -5.49 -12.71
N GLU A 243 8.99 -4.31 -12.36
CA GLU A 243 9.24 -3.68 -11.05
C GLU A 243 8.70 -4.55 -9.91
N LEU A 244 7.45 -5.03 -10.01
CA LEU A 244 6.84 -5.90 -9.02
C LEU A 244 7.60 -7.23 -8.88
N LEU A 245 7.97 -7.86 -10.00
CA LEU A 245 8.76 -9.09 -9.99
C LEU A 245 10.15 -8.89 -9.39
N LEU A 246 10.82 -7.78 -9.68
CA LEU A 246 12.15 -7.48 -9.13
C LEU A 246 12.08 -7.25 -7.62
N MET A 247 11.05 -6.53 -7.15
CA MET A 247 10.83 -6.32 -5.71
C MET A 247 10.63 -7.65 -4.98
N GLU A 248 9.73 -8.49 -5.50
CA GLU A 248 9.45 -9.81 -4.91
C GLU A 248 10.70 -10.70 -4.94
N ALA A 249 11.43 -10.72 -6.06
CA ALA A 249 12.66 -11.49 -6.20
C ALA A 249 13.71 -11.08 -5.15
N ARG A 250 13.92 -9.79 -4.93
CA ARG A 250 14.85 -9.29 -3.90
C ARG A 250 14.46 -9.73 -2.50
N MET A 251 13.17 -9.67 -2.17
CA MET A 251 12.65 -10.13 -0.89
C MET A 251 12.87 -11.64 -0.70
N LEU A 252 12.50 -12.44 -1.70
CA LEU A 252 12.65 -13.89 -1.63
C LEU A 252 14.12 -14.31 -1.55
N LEU A 253 15.03 -13.66 -2.29
CA LEU A 253 16.47 -13.89 -2.23
C LEU A 253 17.10 -13.47 -0.89
N GLY A 254 16.49 -12.51 -0.18
CA GLY A 254 16.89 -12.16 1.19
C GLY A 254 16.60 -13.24 2.23
N ASN A 255 15.73 -14.20 1.92
CA ASN A 255 15.42 -15.32 2.78
C ASN A 255 16.45 -16.45 2.58
N ARG A 256 17.38 -16.62 3.55
CA ARG A 256 18.46 -17.63 3.51
C ARG A 256 17.98 -19.09 3.38
N LYS A 257 16.69 -19.36 3.57
CA LYS A 257 16.11 -20.71 3.43
C LYS A 257 15.73 -21.05 1.97
N LEU A 258 15.69 -20.06 1.08
CA LEU A 258 15.32 -20.23 -0.32
C LEU A 258 16.57 -20.24 -1.20
N THR A 259 16.61 -21.18 -2.13
CA THR A 259 17.62 -21.21 -3.21
C THR A 259 17.15 -20.34 -4.38
N VAL A 260 18.06 -19.96 -5.27
CA VAL A 260 17.72 -19.24 -6.52
C VAL A 260 16.70 -20.02 -7.37
N ASN A 261 16.78 -21.35 -7.33
CA ASN A 261 15.83 -22.22 -8.02
C ASN A 261 14.42 -22.13 -7.41
N ASP A 262 14.34 -22.09 -6.07
CA ASP A 262 13.04 -21.92 -5.38
C ASP A 262 12.42 -20.57 -5.69
N VAL A 263 13.22 -19.51 -5.75
CA VAL A 263 12.75 -18.17 -6.12
C VAL A 263 12.26 -18.13 -7.56
N SER A 264 13.02 -18.72 -8.48
CA SER A 264 12.62 -18.85 -9.89
C SER A 264 11.27 -19.56 -10.03
N ALA A 265 11.09 -20.69 -9.32
CA ALA A 265 9.84 -21.44 -9.33
C ALA A 265 8.67 -20.66 -8.71
N LYS A 266 8.90 -19.98 -7.57
CA LYS A 266 7.87 -19.16 -6.91
C LYS A 266 7.40 -17.97 -7.75
N LEU A 267 8.25 -17.47 -8.63
CA LEU A 267 7.94 -16.37 -9.55
C LEU A 267 7.59 -16.87 -10.95
N ASN A 268 7.28 -18.14 -11.10
CA ASN A 268 6.80 -18.78 -12.34
C ASN A 268 7.69 -18.51 -13.57
N PHE A 269 9.02 -18.45 -13.38
CA PHE A 269 9.94 -18.45 -14.52
C PHE A 269 10.11 -19.87 -15.07
N SER A 270 10.28 -19.98 -16.39
CA SER A 270 10.45 -21.28 -17.07
C SER A 270 11.64 -22.08 -16.52
N ASP A 271 12.69 -21.40 -16.10
CA ASP A 271 13.87 -21.97 -15.53
C ASP A 271 14.70 -20.90 -14.77
N THR A 272 15.69 -21.35 -14.00
CA THR A 272 16.57 -20.47 -13.23
C THR A 272 17.40 -19.54 -14.12
N SER A 273 17.73 -19.95 -15.36
CA SER A 273 18.51 -19.13 -16.28
C SER A 273 17.69 -17.94 -16.79
N ALA A 274 16.40 -18.16 -17.08
CA ALA A 274 15.45 -17.11 -17.47
C ALA A 274 15.28 -16.10 -16.31
N PHE A 275 15.12 -16.58 -15.09
CA PHE A 275 15.08 -15.75 -13.89
C PHE A 275 16.36 -14.93 -13.71
N CYS A 276 17.55 -15.55 -13.78
CA CYS A 276 18.81 -14.84 -13.64
C CYS A 276 19.01 -13.75 -14.72
N LYS A 277 18.64 -14.03 -15.98
CA LYS A 277 18.66 -13.02 -17.06
C LYS A 277 17.73 -11.85 -16.77
N PHE A 278 16.51 -12.15 -16.32
CA PHE A 278 15.55 -11.13 -15.91
C PHE A 278 16.10 -10.28 -14.77
N PHE A 279 16.57 -10.93 -13.69
CA PHE A 279 17.06 -10.26 -12.50
C PHE A 279 18.23 -9.33 -12.82
N ARG A 280 19.27 -9.81 -13.54
CA ARG A 280 20.41 -8.98 -13.97
C ARG A 280 19.99 -7.80 -14.82
N ARG A 281 19.08 -8.00 -15.78
CA ARG A 281 18.59 -6.92 -16.64
C ARG A 281 17.86 -5.83 -15.84
N CYS A 282 17.08 -6.21 -14.83
CA CYS A 282 16.26 -5.29 -14.07
C CYS A 282 16.97 -4.68 -12.86
N SER A 283 17.91 -5.43 -12.21
CA SER A 283 18.66 -4.93 -11.06
C SER A 283 19.86 -4.06 -11.47
N GLY A 284 20.41 -4.29 -12.66
CA GLY A 284 21.65 -3.65 -13.11
C GLY A 284 22.91 -4.27 -12.48
N GLU A 285 22.78 -5.46 -11.86
CA GLU A 285 23.86 -6.21 -11.22
C GLU A 285 24.31 -7.37 -12.09
#